data_7cdf3d4adc0f571e5d52f7e095c171c8
#
_entry.id   7cdf3d4adc0f571e5d52f7e095c171c8
#
_cell.length_a   1.000
_cell.length_b   1.000
_cell.length_c   1.000
_cell.angle_alpha   90.00
_cell.angle_beta   90.00
_cell.angle_gamma   90.00
#
_symmetry.space_group_name_H-M   'P 1'
#
loop_
_entity.id
_entity.type
_entity.pdbx_description
1 polymer ?
#
loop_
_entity_poly.entity_id
_entity_poly.type
_entity_poly.pdbx_seq_one_letter_code
_entity_poly.pdbx_strand_id
1 'polypeptide(L)'
;MGTKAMEAVVANETSLIMNKPPPHVFKLMSLPSMIIKLTLGLLWCIIHLAISFLSLCSHLIFNLECSLISSGLLWKYRNLQLARLKYLAIVVDSREAKNTVKINQLLCWLKTLGVKYVCLYDIDGVLKKLFEPGMNGSRDNNPGDYSDVSANSKYLDYCHKQMTIECISGSDGKEGIAKAANLLCSTYLKGDSYTQENVKKEENVKNEAVFTETDMASALKSIGCAGPEPDLLLVYGPARCHLGFPTWRLRYTEIMHMGPLKSMKYGAIVKAFHTYSKKHQNYGK
;
A
#
# COMPACT_ATOMS: atom_id res chain seq x y z
N MET A 1 28.65 -31.67 -55.62
CA MET A 1 27.27 -31.25 -56.00
C MET A 1 26.75 -30.12 -55.09
N GLY A 2 27.56 -29.16 -54.71
CA GLY A 2 27.23 -28.12 -53.77
C GLY A 2 27.40 -26.66 -54.26
N THR A 3 27.99 -26.44 -55.43
CA THR A 3 28.34 -25.10 -55.89
C THR A 3 27.28 -24.46 -56.82
N LYS A 4 26.47 -25.27 -57.51
CA LYS A 4 25.41 -24.76 -58.40
C LYS A 4 24.13 -24.28 -57.70
N ALA A 5 23.89 -24.69 -56.45
CA ALA A 5 22.71 -24.23 -55.64
C ALA A 5 22.96 -22.85 -55.02
N MET A 6 24.19 -22.49 -54.73
CA MET A 6 24.52 -21.18 -54.13
C MET A 6 24.52 -20.06 -55.16
N GLU A 7 24.86 -20.30 -56.42
CA GLU A 7 24.78 -19.29 -57.51
C GLU A 7 23.34 -18.95 -57.91
N ALA A 8 22.39 -19.91 -57.79
CA ALA A 8 20.98 -19.65 -58.09
C ALA A 8 20.28 -18.81 -57.00
N VAL A 9 20.74 -18.90 -55.76
CA VAL A 9 20.20 -18.05 -54.66
C VAL A 9 20.71 -16.62 -54.77
N VAL A 10 21.97 -16.43 -55.10
CA VAL A 10 22.58 -15.09 -55.30
C VAL A 10 22.00 -14.37 -56.53
N ALA A 11 21.66 -15.10 -57.60
CA ALA A 11 21.04 -14.51 -58.81
C ALA A 11 19.55 -14.08 -58.55
N ASN A 12 18.89 -14.73 -57.62
CA ASN A 12 17.48 -14.34 -57.26
C ASN A 12 17.41 -13.17 -56.29
N GLU A 13 18.43 -12.93 -55.47
CA GLU A 13 18.47 -11.71 -54.62
C GLU A 13 18.87 -10.47 -55.38
N THR A 14 19.66 -10.59 -56.46
CA THR A 14 20.01 -9.42 -57.32
C THR A 14 18.90 -8.97 -58.25
N SER A 15 17.91 -9.82 -58.56
CA SER A 15 16.70 -9.42 -59.33
C SER A 15 15.67 -8.68 -58.50
N LEU A 16 15.67 -8.82 -57.18
CA LEU A 16 14.78 -8.11 -56.25
C LEU A 16 15.25 -6.65 -55.94
N ILE A 17 16.48 -6.31 -56.26
CA ILE A 17 17.05 -4.98 -55.99
C ILE A 17 16.77 -3.97 -57.12
N MET A 18 16.23 -4.41 -58.24
CA MET A 18 16.09 -3.57 -59.44
C MET A 18 14.70 -2.91 -59.64
N ASN A 19 13.78 -3.03 -58.68
CA ASN A 19 12.52 -2.30 -58.73
C ASN A 19 12.42 -1.27 -57.58
N LYS A 20 13.45 -0.43 -57.45
CA LYS A 20 13.32 0.81 -56.67
C LYS A 20 12.50 1.80 -57.49
N PRO A 21 11.31 2.23 -57.01
CA PRO A 21 10.55 3.28 -57.71
C PRO A 21 11.36 4.58 -57.73
N PRO A 22 11.22 5.42 -58.78
CA PRO A 22 12.02 6.64 -58.96
C PRO A 22 11.86 7.57 -57.74
N PRO A 23 12.91 8.31 -57.36
CA PRO A 23 12.96 9.08 -56.10
C PRO A 23 11.84 10.16 -56.00
N HIS A 24 11.23 10.55 -57.11
CA HIS A 24 10.12 11.49 -57.12
C HIS A 24 8.80 10.90 -56.60
N VAL A 25 8.57 9.60 -56.75
CA VAL A 25 7.38 8.92 -56.21
C VAL A 25 7.47 8.78 -54.71
N PHE A 26 8.67 8.56 -54.15
CA PHE A 26 8.88 8.53 -52.70
C PHE A 26 8.64 9.89 -52.03
N LYS A 27 8.98 10.98 -52.71
CA LYS A 27 8.77 12.33 -52.17
C LYS A 27 7.28 12.72 -52.13
N LEU A 28 6.47 12.24 -53.09
CA LEU A 28 5.03 12.53 -53.14
C LEU A 28 4.23 11.71 -52.16
N MET A 29 4.64 10.46 -51.87
CA MET A 29 4.02 9.58 -50.83
C MET A 29 4.40 9.98 -49.41
N SER A 30 5.47 10.73 -49.18
CA SER A 30 5.90 11.15 -47.85
C SER A 30 5.11 12.34 -47.30
N LEU A 31 4.58 13.21 -48.14
CA LEU A 31 3.81 14.39 -47.76
C LEU A 31 2.52 14.04 -46.98
N PRO A 32 1.62 13.16 -47.47
CA PRO A 32 0.43 12.79 -46.70
C PRO A 32 0.78 12.06 -45.39
N SER A 33 1.82 11.23 -45.38
CA SER A 33 2.28 10.54 -44.16
C SER A 33 2.84 11.54 -43.13
N MET A 34 3.48 12.62 -43.56
CA MET A 34 3.99 13.67 -42.70
C MET A 34 2.84 14.51 -42.11
N ILE A 35 1.83 14.83 -42.90
CA ILE A 35 0.62 15.52 -42.43
C ILE A 35 -0.13 14.68 -41.42
N ILE A 36 -0.32 13.39 -41.68
CA ILE A 36 -0.96 12.45 -40.73
C ILE A 36 -0.20 12.38 -39.41
N LYS A 37 1.13 12.31 -39.43
CA LYS A 37 1.93 12.32 -38.20
C LYS A 37 1.80 13.64 -37.44
N LEU A 38 1.78 14.78 -38.14
CA LEU A 38 1.59 16.08 -37.51
C LEU A 38 0.19 16.22 -36.87
N THR A 39 -0.86 15.82 -37.59
CA THR A 39 -2.23 15.87 -37.07
C THR A 39 -2.40 14.93 -35.87
N LEU A 40 -1.82 13.74 -35.92
CA LEU A 40 -1.85 12.78 -34.80
C LEU A 40 -1.07 13.33 -33.61
N GLY A 41 0.08 13.95 -33.82
CA GLY A 41 0.87 14.62 -32.80
C GLY A 41 0.13 15.80 -32.16
N LEU A 42 -0.54 16.61 -32.96
CA LEU A 42 -1.37 17.72 -32.47
C LEU A 42 -2.55 17.19 -31.63
N LEU A 43 -3.26 16.18 -32.12
CA LEU A 43 -4.35 15.54 -31.40
C LEU A 43 -3.87 14.96 -30.05
N TRP A 44 -2.72 14.30 -30.07
CA TRP A 44 -2.08 13.80 -28.85
C TRP A 44 -1.79 14.90 -27.83
N CYS A 45 -1.21 16.02 -28.27
CA CYS A 45 -0.97 17.19 -27.42
C CYS A 45 -2.26 17.77 -26.83
N ILE A 46 -3.32 17.90 -27.66
CA ILE A 46 -4.62 18.40 -27.21
C ILE A 46 -5.23 17.51 -26.16
N ILE A 47 -5.20 16.18 -26.37
CA ILE A 47 -5.71 15.20 -25.39
C ILE A 47 -4.94 15.30 -24.06
N HIS A 48 -3.60 15.36 -24.12
CA HIS A 48 -2.78 15.51 -22.92
C HIS A 48 -3.03 16.82 -22.18
N LEU A 49 -3.19 17.92 -22.92
CA LEU A 49 -3.53 19.23 -22.36
C LEU A 49 -4.89 19.18 -21.65
N ALA A 50 -5.89 18.58 -22.30
CA ALA A 50 -7.24 18.42 -21.72
C ALA A 50 -7.21 17.57 -20.44
N ILE A 51 -6.51 16.43 -20.44
CA ILE A 51 -6.36 15.57 -19.27
C ILE A 51 -5.63 16.32 -18.13
N SER A 52 -4.56 17.05 -18.44
CA SER A 52 -3.82 17.85 -17.46
C SER A 52 -4.68 18.94 -16.85
N PHE A 53 -5.48 19.62 -17.67
CA PHE A 53 -6.41 20.66 -17.22
C PHE A 53 -7.51 20.08 -16.30
N LEU A 54 -8.12 18.97 -16.69
CA LEU A 54 -9.12 18.28 -15.85
C LEU A 54 -8.50 17.81 -14.52
N SER A 55 -7.28 17.30 -14.54
CA SER A 55 -6.56 16.91 -13.32
C SER A 55 -6.30 18.11 -12.42
N LEU A 56 -5.87 19.24 -12.97
CA LEU A 56 -5.67 20.49 -12.22
C LEU A 56 -6.98 20.98 -11.59
N CYS A 57 -8.07 21.03 -12.35
CA CYS A 57 -9.39 21.42 -11.85
C CYS A 57 -9.85 20.49 -10.70
N SER A 58 -9.72 19.18 -10.87
CA SER A 58 -10.06 18.21 -9.83
C SER A 58 -9.25 18.41 -8.55
N HIS A 59 -7.96 18.70 -8.70
CA HIS A 59 -7.07 18.97 -7.56
C HIS A 59 -7.44 20.29 -6.85
N LEU A 60 -7.80 21.33 -7.58
CA LEU A 60 -8.27 22.61 -7.02
C LEU A 60 -9.59 22.43 -6.27
N ILE A 61 -10.56 21.74 -6.87
CA ILE A 61 -11.87 21.44 -6.24
C ILE A 61 -11.65 20.65 -4.93
N PHE A 62 -10.82 19.61 -4.97
CA PHE A 62 -10.50 18.83 -3.77
C PHE A 62 -9.84 19.69 -2.67
N ASN A 63 -8.93 20.59 -3.05
CA ASN A 63 -8.27 21.49 -2.10
C ASN A 63 -9.26 22.48 -1.47
N LEU A 64 -10.15 23.05 -2.25
CA LEU A 64 -11.22 23.95 -1.79
C LEU A 64 -12.18 23.19 -0.85
N GLU A 65 -12.62 22.00 -1.23
CA GLU A 65 -13.49 21.18 -0.38
C GLU A 65 -12.82 20.88 0.98
N CYS A 66 -11.55 20.44 0.97
CA CYS A 66 -10.81 20.22 2.21
C CYS A 66 -10.70 21.48 3.08
N SER A 67 -10.49 22.64 2.48
CA SER A 67 -10.44 23.92 3.19
C SER A 67 -11.79 24.29 3.81
N LEU A 68 -12.86 24.13 3.05
CA LEU A 68 -14.24 24.38 3.51
C LEU A 68 -14.66 23.41 4.63
N ILE A 69 -14.23 22.15 4.56
CA ILE A 69 -14.44 21.17 5.64
C ILE A 69 -13.66 21.60 6.90
N SER A 70 -12.39 21.99 6.73
CA SER A 70 -11.54 22.40 7.85
C SER A 70 -12.03 23.67 8.56
N SER A 71 -12.67 24.59 7.82
CA SER A 71 -13.30 25.80 8.38
C SER A 71 -14.68 25.56 9.02
N GLY A 72 -15.23 24.34 8.90
CA GLY A 72 -16.53 23.98 9.45
C GLY A 72 -17.74 24.54 8.68
N LEU A 73 -17.50 25.15 7.49
CA LEU A 73 -18.54 25.71 6.66
C LEU A 73 -19.48 24.67 6.04
N LEU A 74 -18.98 23.46 5.82
CA LEU A 74 -19.77 22.39 5.23
C LEU A 74 -20.52 21.60 6.30
N TRP A 75 -21.78 21.93 6.52
CA TRP A 75 -22.69 21.28 7.47
C TRP A 75 -22.74 19.76 7.34
N LYS A 76 -22.63 19.23 6.13
CA LYS A 76 -22.64 17.80 5.81
C LYS A 76 -21.61 16.98 6.59
N TYR A 77 -20.45 17.58 6.92
CA TYR A 77 -19.33 16.92 7.59
C TYR A 77 -19.30 17.18 9.10
N ARG A 78 -20.27 17.94 9.65
CA ARG A 78 -20.28 18.32 11.06
C ARG A 78 -20.69 17.17 11.99
N ASN A 79 -21.59 16.29 11.51
CA ASN A 79 -22.07 15.14 12.29
C ASN A 79 -21.37 13.86 11.80
N LEU A 80 -20.14 13.64 12.25
CA LEU A 80 -19.41 12.41 11.98
C LEU A 80 -19.93 11.30 12.91
N GLN A 81 -20.55 10.28 12.34
CA GLN A 81 -20.94 9.07 13.07
C GLN A 81 -19.74 8.11 13.14
N LEU A 82 -18.85 8.35 14.11
CA LEU A 82 -17.66 7.50 14.33
C LEU A 82 -17.94 6.24 15.15
N ALA A 83 -19.19 5.99 15.55
CA ALA A 83 -19.57 4.82 16.35
C ALA A 83 -19.20 3.48 15.70
N ARG A 84 -19.11 3.46 14.36
CA ARG A 84 -18.68 2.27 13.59
C ARG A 84 -17.16 2.13 13.45
N LEU A 85 -16.41 3.21 13.62
CA LEU A 85 -14.94 3.20 13.51
C LEU A 85 -14.34 2.87 14.88
N LYS A 86 -14.11 1.60 15.13
CA LYS A 86 -13.52 1.12 16.38
C LYS A 86 -12.00 1.08 16.30
N TYR A 87 -11.48 0.63 15.16
CA TYR A 87 -10.06 0.41 14.95
C TYR A 87 -9.61 0.96 13.59
N LEU A 88 -8.73 1.95 13.62
CA LEU A 88 -8.18 2.63 12.45
C LEU A 88 -6.76 2.15 12.19
N ALA A 89 -6.45 1.73 10.97
CA ALA A 89 -5.07 1.52 10.56
C ALA A 89 -4.58 2.65 9.65
N ILE A 90 -3.32 3.01 9.82
CA ILE A 90 -2.63 4.03 9.03
C ILE A 90 -1.35 3.42 8.50
N VAL A 91 -1.26 3.36 7.19
CA VAL A 91 -0.09 2.88 6.47
C VAL A 91 0.65 4.08 5.90
N VAL A 92 1.93 4.17 6.17
CA VAL A 92 2.78 5.27 5.72
C VAL A 92 3.96 4.72 4.92
N ASP A 93 4.28 5.36 3.80
CA ASP A 93 5.53 5.08 3.09
C ASP A 93 6.73 5.37 4.02
N SER A 94 7.68 4.44 4.09
CA SER A 94 8.79 4.53 5.05
C SER A 94 9.66 5.79 4.89
N ARG A 95 9.71 6.36 3.67
CA ARG A 95 10.41 7.62 3.43
C ARG A 95 9.72 8.79 4.13
N GLU A 96 8.39 8.77 4.15
CA GLU A 96 7.55 9.79 4.78
C GLU A 96 7.36 9.53 6.29
N ALA A 97 7.50 8.29 6.74
CA ALA A 97 7.42 7.89 8.15
C ALA A 97 8.49 8.57 9.02
N LYS A 98 9.61 8.99 8.42
CA LYS A 98 10.67 9.76 9.09
C LYS A 98 10.23 11.17 9.50
N ASN A 99 9.14 11.69 8.91
CA ASN A 99 8.61 13.01 9.22
C ASN A 99 7.74 12.96 10.49
N THR A 100 8.38 12.91 11.64
CA THR A 100 7.73 12.80 12.96
C THR A 100 6.75 13.93 13.23
N VAL A 101 7.04 15.15 12.76
CA VAL A 101 6.16 16.32 12.91
C VAL A 101 4.80 16.06 12.23
N LYS A 102 4.82 15.51 11.01
CA LYS A 102 3.57 15.19 10.30
C LYS A 102 2.83 14.02 10.92
N ILE A 103 3.53 12.99 11.39
CA ILE A 103 2.91 11.87 12.11
C ILE A 103 2.22 12.39 13.38
N ASN A 104 2.90 13.20 14.18
CA ASN A 104 2.33 13.77 15.40
C ASN A 104 1.12 14.68 15.10
N GLN A 105 1.20 15.49 14.06
CA GLN A 105 0.07 16.31 13.60
C GLN A 105 -1.13 15.44 13.22
N LEU A 106 -0.90 14.33 12.51
CA LEU A 106 -1.93 13.37 12.14
C LEU A 106 -2.59 12.76 13.38
N LEU A 107 -1.79 12.27 14.34
CA LEU A 107 -2.29 11.69 15.59
C LEU A 107 -3.09 12.70 16.42
N CYS A 108 -2.67 13.96 16.47
CA CYS A 108 -3.45 15.02 17.11
C CYS A 108 -4.82 15.22 16.47
N TRP A 109 -4.89 15.22 15.13
CA TRP A 109 -6.17 15.35 14.43
C TRP A 109 -7.08 14.15 14.68
N LEU A 110 -6.52 12.93 14.71
CA LEU A 110 -7.30 11.72 15.00
C LEU A 110 -7.85 11.72 16.43
N LYS A 111 -7.06 12.21 17.38
CA LYS A 111 -7.48 12.38 18.77
C LYS A 111 -8.63 13.38 18.88
N THR A 112 -8.53 14.54 18.23
CA THR A 112 -9.61 15.53 18.20
C THR A 112 -10.89 15.00 17.56
N LEU A 113 -10.76 14.08 16.61
CA LEU A 113 -11.90 13.39 15.98
C LEU A 113 -12.48 12.26 16.86
N GLY A 114 -11.82 11.92 17.99
CA GLY A 114 -12.31 10.92 18.92
C GLY A 114 -11.95 9.47 18.58
N VAL A 115 -10.95 9.25 17.74
CA VAL A 115 -10.43 7.91 17.45
C VAL A 115 -9.73 7.35 18.69
N LYS A 116 -10.07 6.12 19.09
CA LYS A 116 -9.55 5.49 20.32
C LYS A 116 -8.42 4.49 20.07
N TYR A 117 -8.47 3.77 18.94
CA TYR A 117 -7.51 2.73 18.62
C TYR A 117 -6.92 2.99 17.24
N VAL A 118 -5.60 3.08 17.16
CA VAL A 118 -4.85 3.35 15.92
C VAL A 118 -3.73 2.35 15.78
N CYS A 119 -3.65 1.71 14.61
CA CYS A 119 -2.50 0.93 14.18
C CYS A 119 -1.66 1.75 13.22
N LEU A 120 -0.39 1.96 13.53
CA LEU A 120 0.58 2.59 12.66
C LEU A 120 1.44 1.52 11.98
N TYR A 121 1.61 1.63 10.68
CA TYR A 121 2.41 0.70 9.90
C TYR A 121 3.32 1.43 8.93
N ASP A 122 4.56 1.02 8.89
CA ASP A 122 5.48 1.24 7.78
C ASP A 122 6.32 -0.01 7.53
N ILE A 123 6.74 -0.23 6.28
CA ILE A 123 7.41 -1.48 5.89
C ILE A 123 8.77 -1.65 6.58
N ASP A 124 9.53 -0.56 6.78
CA ASP A 124 10.88 -0.59 7.37
C ASP A 124 10.89 -0.53 8.90
N GLY A 125 9.71 -0.37 9.54
CA GLY A 125 9.57 -0.30 10.99
C GLY A 125 10.14 0.97 11.60
N VAL A 126 10.15 2.07 10.87
CA VAL A 126 10.60 3.39 11.38
C VAL A 126 9.68 3.86 12.50
N LEU A 127 8.36 3.73 12.30
CA LEU A 127 7.36 4.11 13.30
C LEU A 127 7.46 3.22 14.55
N LYS A 128 7.67 1.91 14.37
CA LYS A 128 7.85 0.98 15.50
C LYS A 128 9.04 1.38 16.38
N LYS A 129 10.17 1.77 15.77
CA LYS A 129 11.35 2.25 16.48
C LYS A 129 11.13 3.59 17.18
N LEU A 130 10.29 4.45 16.63
CA LEU A 130 9.99 5.77 17.20
C LEU A 130 9.04 5.70 18.39
N PHE A 131 8.05 4.80 18.35
CA PHE A 131 7.00 4.70 19.36
C PHE A 131 7.24 3.63 20.42
N GLU A 132 8.15 2.65 20.18
CA GLU A 132 8.55 1.60 21.12
C GLU A 132 10.05 1.72 21.48
N PRO A 133 10.51 2.78 22.14
CA PRO A 133 11.95 2.98 22.42
C PRO A 133 12.56 2.00 23.41
N GLY A 134 11.79 1.01 23.91
CA GLY A 134 12.20 0.12 25.00
C GLY A 134 12.81 -1.23 24.63
N MET A 135 12.81 -1.66 23.35
CA MET A 135 13.24 -3.03 22.97
C MET A 135 14.66 -3.16 22.40
N ASN A 136 15.33 -2.08 22.04
CA ASN A 136 16.73 -2.15 21.60
C ASN A 136 17.57 -1.12 22.36
N GLY A 137 18.16 -1.59 23.46
CA GLY A 137 19.23 -0.86 24.15
C GLY A 137 20.46 -0.76 23.27
N SER A 138 20.61 0.37 22.63
CA SER A 138 21.88 0.95 22.19
C SER A 138 21.64 2.43 22.00
N ARG A 139 21.81 3.18 23.08
CA ARG A 139 22.05 4.63 23.01
C ARG A 139 23.44 4.82 22.41
N ASP A 140 23.52 5.04 21.11
CA ASP A 140 24.67 5.75 20.56
C ASP A 140 24.58 7.19 21.03
N ASN A 141 25.37 7.49 22.06
CA ASN A 141 25.59 8.81 22.60
C ASN A 141 26.34 9.66 21.55
N ASN A 142 25.62 10.36 20.70
CA ASN A 142 26.16 11.46 19.91
C ASN A 142 25.51 12.76 20.40
N PRO A 143 26.25 13.67 21.08
CA PRO A 143 25.66 14.83 21.73
C PRO A 143 25.59 16.02 20.78
N GLY A 144 24.62 16.00 19.85
CA GLY A 144 24.54 17.08 18.86
C GLY A 144 23.16 17.59 18.46
N ASP A 145 22.04 16.92 18.86
CA ASP A 145 20.72 17.33 18.36
C ASP A 145 19.59 17.11 19.39
N TYR A 146 19.66 17.82 20.52
CA TYR A 146 18.81 17.57 21.69
C TYR A 146 17.59 18.49 21.87
N SER A 147 17.32 19.46 20.98
CA SER A 147 16.20 20.39 21.19
C SER A 147 14.83 19.89 20.71
N ASP A 148 14.75 19.04 19.68
CA ASP A 148 13.47 18.57 19.12
C ASP A 148 12.94 17.28 19.75
N VAL A 149 13.79 16.44 20.32
CA VAL A 149 13.40 15.12 20.88
C VAL A 149 12.59 15.28 22.16
N SER A 150 12.88 16.30 22.99
CA SER A 150 12.18 16.52 24.27
C SER A 150 10.74 17.02 24.09
N ALA A 151 10.47 17.86 23.09
CA ALA A 151 9.12 18.33 22.78
C ALA A 151 8.26 17.22 22.18
N ASN A 152 8.84 16.38 21.30
CA ASN A 152 8.17 15.22 20.71
C ASN A 152 7.82 14.16 21.76
N SER A 153 8.65 13.91 22.76
CA SER A 153 8.39 12.95 23.85
C SER A 153 7.18 13.37 24.69
N LYS A 154 7.04 14.64 25.05
CA LYS A 154 5.89 15.14 25.81
C LYS A 154 4.59 15.11 25.00
N TYR A 155 4.66 15.31 23.69
CA TYR A 155 3.50 15.24 22.78
C TYR A 155 3.01 13.81 22.61
N LEU A 156 3.91 12.86 22.49
CA LEU A 156 3.64 11.43 22.45
C LEU A 156 2.93 10.98 23.74
N ASP A 157 3.42 11.37 24.90
CA ASP A 157 2.86 11.02 26.20
C ASP A 157 1.42 11.56 26.36
N TYR A 158 1.15 12.76 25.82
CA TYR A 158 -0.19 13.32 25.83
C TYR A 158 -1.17 12.57 24.89
N CYS A 159 -0.71 12.13 23.72
CA CYS A 159 -1.54 11.32 22.81
C CYS A 159 -1.83 9.93 23.39
N HIS A 160 -0.86 9.29 24.03
CA HIS A 160 -1.00 7.97 24.63
C HIS A 160 -2.04 7.89 25.77
N LYS A 161 -2.29 8.99 26.49
CA LYS A 161 -3.26 9.01 27.60
C LYS A 161 -4.72 8.80 27.20
N GLN A 162 -5.08 9.00 25.91
CA GLN A 162 -6.47 8.92 25.44
C GLN A 162 -6.67 8.08 24.17
N MET A 163 -5.59 7.62 23.55
CA MET A 163 -5.62 6.84 22.32
C MET A 163 -4.59 5.71 22.40
N THR A 164 -5.05 4.48 22.16
CA THR A 164 -4.16 3.32 22.12
C THR A 164 -3.52 3.25 20.74
N ILE A 165 -2.19 3.22 20.69
CA ILE A 165 -1.42 3.14 19.46
C ILE A 165 -0.71 1.79 19.43
N GLU A 166 -0.97 1.01 18.38
CA GLU A 166 -0.23 -0.21 18.03
C GLU A 166 0.73 0.13 16.88
N CYS A 167 1.99 -0.30 16.96
CA CYS A 167 2.97 -0.13 15.89
C CYS A 167 3.34 -1.49 15.32
N ILE A 168 3.18 -1.66 14.01
CA ILE A 168 3.57 -2.86 13.28
C ILE A 168 4.42 -2.50 12.06
N SER A 169 5.17 -3.47 11.55
CA SER A 169 6.14 -3.28 10.47
C SER A 169 6.07 -4.42 9.45
N GLY A 170 6.90 -4.37 8.42
CA GLY A 170 6.98 -5.43 7.41
C GLY A 170 7.32 -6.80 7.99
N SER A 171 8.06 -6.86 9.11
CA SER A 171 8.36 -8.12 9.82
C SER A 171 7.13 -8.79 10.43
N ASP A 172 6.10 -8.02 10.75
CA ASP A 172 4.81 -8.52 11.23
C ASP A 172 3.90 -8.91 10.04
N GLY A 173 4.32 -8.63 8.80
CA GLY A 173 3.66 -8.93 7.55
C GLY A 173 3.99 -10.33 7.01
N LYS A 174 4.55 -10.40 5.81
CA LYS A 174 4.87 -11.68 5.13
C LYS A 174 5.79 -12.59 5.95
N GLU A 175 6.74 -12.01 6.68
CA GLU A 175 7.61 -12.78 7.57
C GLU A 175 6.84 -13.41 8.73
N GLY A 176 5.85 -12.71 9.26
CA GLY A 176 4.95 -13.24 10.29
C GLY A 176 4.20 -14.49 9.81
N ILE A 177 3.63 -14.45 8.57
CA ILE A 177 3.00 -15.64 7.96
C ILE A 177 4.00 -16.78 7.81
N ALA A 178 5.20 -16.52 7.31
CA ALA A 178 6.22 -17.55 7.13
C ALA A 178 6.62 -18.20 8.47
N LYS A 179 6.77 -17.41 9.54
CA LYS A 179 7.05 -17.92 10.89
C LYS A 179 5.88 -18.75 11.42
N ALA A 180 4.63 -18.30 11.22
CA ALA A 180 3.44 -19.04 11.64
C ALA A 180 3.33 -20.40 10.90
N ALA A 181 3.54 -20.39 9.59
CA ALA A 181 3.54 -21.60 8.77
C ALA A 181 4.64 -22.59 9.22
N ASN A 182 5.87 -22.10 9.45
CA ASN A 182 6.96 -22.93 9.98
C ASN A 182 6.63 -23.51 11.35
N LEU A 183 5.97 -22.74 12.22
CA LEU A 183 5.53 -23.23 13.52
C LEU A 183 4.52 -24.38 13.36
N LEU A 184 3.51 -24.21 12.50
CA LEU A 184 2.51 -25.26 12.22
C LEU A 184 3.17 -26.52 11.66
N CYS A 185 4.03 -26.38 10.64
CA CYS A 185 4.75 -27.53 10.07
C CYS A 185 5.62 -28.23 11.12
N SER A 186 6.34 -27.49 11.95
CA SER A 186 7.21 -28.08 12.98
C SER A 186 6.41 -28.79 14.08
N THR A 187 5.23 -28.29 14.42
CA THR A 187 4.34 -28.91 15.40
C THR A 187 3.75 -30.21 14.85
N TYR A 188 3.34 -30.21 13.57
CA TYR A 188 2.83 -31.38 12.88
C TYR A 188 3.90 -32.49 12.82
N LEU A 189 5.11 -32.17 12.37
CA LEU A 189 6.21 -33.14 12.28
C LEU A 189 6.62 -33.73 13.64
N LYS A 190 6.53 -32.95 14.71
CA LYS A 190 6.77 -33.45 16.07
C LYS A 190 5.63 -34.34 16.56
N GLY A 191 4.38 -34.04 16.23
CA GLY A 191 3.21 -34.85 16.57
C GLY A 191 3.29 -36.24 15.94
N ASP A 192 3.70 -36.34 14.66
CA ASP A 192 3.86 -37.62 13.97
C ASP A 192 4.96 -38.51 14.60
N SER A 193 5.97 -37.90 15.23
CA SER A 193 7.05 -38.65 15.88
C SER A 193 6.58 -39.38 17.16
N TYR A 194 5.54 -38.90 17.83
CA TYR A 194 4.98 -39.54 19.05
C TYR A 194 3.91 -40.59 18.75
N THR A 195 3.30 -40.57 17.55
CA THR A 195 2.23 -41.52 17.17
C THR A 195 2.77 -42.80 16.52
N GLN A 196 4.05 -42.85 16.12
CA GLN A 196 4.63 -44.03 15.47
C GLN A 196 4.98 -45.19 16.42
N GLU A 197 4.95 -45.00 17.75
CA GLU A 197 5.29 -46.11 18.69
C GLU A 197 4.14 -47.07 19.00
N ASN A 198 2.89 -46.76 18.66
CA ASN A 198 1.75 -47.60 19.14
C ASN A 198 0.66 -47.99 18.12
N VAL A 199 0.83 -47.76 16.81
CA VAL A 199 -0.17 -48.24 15.85
C VAL A 199 0.47 -49.02 14.73
N LYS A 200 0.27 -50.35 14.76
CA LYS A 200 0.55 -51.28 13.67
C LYS A 200 -0.35 -50.94 12.46
N LYS A 201 0.30 -50.73 11.32
CA LYS A 201 -0.13 -51.02 9.94
C LYS A 201 -1.63 -51.09 9.69
N GLU A 202 -2.18 -50.02 9.11
CA GLU A 202 -3.13 -50.15 8.02
C GLU A 202 -2.71 -49.19 6.89
N GLU A 203 -2.87 -49.69 5.66
CA GLU A 203 -2.22 -49.21 4.44
C GLU A 203 -2.70 -47.84 3.96
N ASN A 204 -1.72 -47.04 3.47
CA ASN A 204 -1.84 -46.11 2.33
C ASN A 204 -3.00 -45.10 2.31
N VAL A 205 -3.10 -44.26 3.32
CA VAL A 205 -3.61 -42.91 3.10
C VAL A 205 -2.50 -41.97 3.50
N LYS A 206 -1.86 -41.31 2.52
CA LYS A 206 -1.05 -40.11 2.79
C LYS A 206 -1.99 -39.10 3.45
N ASN A 207 -1.96 -39.03 4.75
CA ASN A 207 -2.62 -37.96 5.50
C ASN A 207 -1.91 -36.65 5.11
N GLU A 208 -2.37 -36.00 4.06
CA GLU A 208 -1.96 -34.64 3.76
C GLU A 208 -2.40 -33.78 4.95
N ALA A 209 -1.44 -33.09 5.56
CA ALA A 209 -1.72 -32.16 6.65
C ALA A 209 -2.65 -31.07 6.13
N VAL A 210 -3.91 -31.10 6.53
CA VAL A 210 -4.89 -30.07 6.18
C VAL A 210 -4.88 -29.05 7.31
N PHE A 211 -4.16 -27.93 7.09
CA PHE A 211 -4.21 -26.79 8.00
C PHE A 211 -5.42 -25.92 7.70
N THR A 212 -6.15 -25.56 8.74
CA THR A 212 -7.32 -24.69 8.65
C THR A 212 -6.96 -23.22 8.87
N GLU A 213 -7.90 -22.31 8.54
CA GLU A 213 -7.77 -20.87 8.85
C GLU A 213 -7.58 -20.64 10.36
N THR A 214 -8.26 -21.46 11.21
CA THR A 214 -8.17 -21.38 12.66
C THR A 214 -6.79 -21.76 13.19
N ASP A 215 -6.14 -22.73 12.55
CA ASP A 215 -4.79 -23.17 12.93
C ASP A 215 -3.78 -22.06 12.62
N MET A 216 -3.88 -21.45 11.43
CA MET A 216 -3.04 -20.32 11.07
C MET A 216 -3.27 -19.12 11.98
N ALA A 217 -4.52 -18.79 12.32
CA ALA A 217 -4.85 -17.70 13.24
C ALA A 217 -4.27 -17.94 14.63
N SER A 218 -4.32 -19.20 15.12
CA SER A 218 -3.73 -19.60 16.40
C SER A 218 -2.20 -19.50 16.37
N ALA A 219 -1.57 -19.93 15.29
CA ALA A 219 -0.13 -19.81 15.10
C ALA A 219 0.31 -18.34 15.04
N LEU A 220 -0.40 -17.49 14.30
CA LEU A 220 -0.14 -16.03 14.25
C LEU A 220 -0.26 -15.40 15.64
N LYS A 221 -1.24 -15.83 16.43
CA LYS A 221 -1.41 -15.38 17.81
C LYS A 221 -0.23 -15.79 18.70
N SER A 222 0.25 -17.01 18.59
CA SER A 222 1.35 -17.52 19.42
C SER A 222 2.69 -16.83 19.13
N ILE A 223 2.90 -16.35 17.90
CA ILE A 223 4.09 -15.57 17.52
C ILE A 223 3.93 -14.05 17.72
N GLY A 224 2.78 -13.60 18.26
CA GLY A 224 2.52 -12.18 18.51
C GLY A 224 2.19 -11.35 17.25
N CYS A 225 1.91 -11.98 16.11
CA CYS A 225 1.55 -11.29 14.85
C CYS A 225 0.03 -11.20 14.64
N ALA A 226 -0.78 -11.70 15.58
CA ALA A 226 -2.22 -11.53 15.54
C ALA A 226 -2.61 -10.15 16.08
N GLY A 227 -3.58 -9.53 15.45
CA GLY A 227 -4.16 -8.27 15.91
C GLY A 227 -5.57 -8.11 15.36
N PRO A 228 -6.35 -7.15 15.87
CA PRO A 228 -7.69 -6.91 15.37
C PRO A 228 -7.67 -6.44 13.90
N GLU A 229 -8.73 -6.76 13.18
CA GLU A 229 -8.95 -6.27 11.82
C GLU A 229 -9.35 -4.79 11.90
N PRO A 230 -8.67 -3.89 11.17
CA PRO A 230 -9.09 -2.49 11.13
C PRO A 230 -10.39 -2.33 10.34
N ASP A 231 -11.24 -1.45 10.80
CA ASP A 231 -12.46 -1.06 10.09
C ASP A 231 -12.12 -0.22 8.85
N LEU A 232 -11.12 0.64 8.99
CA LEU A 232 -10.64 1.56 7.95
C LEU A 232 -9.12 1.58 7.91
N LEU A 233 -8.57 1.51 6.70
CA LEU A 233 -7.15 1.67 6.41
C LEU A 233 -6.92 2.95 5.63
N LEU A 234 -6.18 3.91 6.19
CA LEU A 234 -5.73 5.10 5.49
C LEU A 234 -4.31 4.89 4.98
N VAL A 235 -4.10 5.02 3.68
CA VAL A 235 -2.80 4.82 3.05
C VAL A 235 -2.19 6.16 2.64
N TYR A 236 -1.07 6.51 3.26
CA TYR A 236 -0.24 7.64 2.90
C TYR A 236 1.00 7.16 2.14
N GLY A 237 1.04 7.43 0.84
CA GLY A 237 2.12 6.98 -0.02
C GLY A 237 1.87 7.31 -1.50
N PRO A 238 2.84 7.04 -2.37
CA PRO A 238 2.78 7.39 -3.77
C PRO A 238 1.84 6.50 -4.59
N ALA A 239 1.55 5.29 -4.11
CA ALA A 239 0.77 4.28 -4.83
C ALA A 239 -0.52 3.90 -4.09
N ARG A 240 -1.55 3.53 -4.85
CA ARG A 240 -2.81 3.00 -4.32
C ARG A 240 -2.67 1.52 -3.99
N CYS A 241 -1.93 1.21 -2.93
CA CYS A 241 -1.76 -0.15 -2.43
C CYS A 241 -1.59 -0.13 -0.91
N HIS A 242 -1.75 -1.28 -0.27
CA HIS A 242 -1.62 -1.40 1.19
C HIS A 242 -0.17 -1.41 1.70
N LEU A 243 0.83 -1.15 0.85
CA LEU A 243 2.27 -1.06 1.15
C LEU A 243 2.83 -2.24 1.98
N GLY A 244 2.24 -3.44 1.84
CA GLY A 244 2.67 -4.63 2.58
C GLY A 244 2.04 -4.80 3.96
N PHE A 245 1.04 -4.00 4.33
CA PHE A 245 0.26 -4.21 5.56
C PHE A 245 -0.26 -5.66 5.62
N PRO A 246 -0.30 -6.32 6.79
CA PRO A 246 -0.74 -7.69 6.96
C PRO A 246 -2.12 -7.95 6.32
N THR A 247 -2.14 -8.73 5.22
CA THR A 247 -3.36 -8.93 4.42
C THR A 247 -4.43 -9.74 5.15
N TRP A 248 -4.04 -10.64 6.05
CA TRP A 248 -4.99 -11.41 6.86
C TRP A 248 -5.75 -10.56 7.88
N ARG A 249 -5.30 -9.33 8.14
CA ARG A 249 -6.01 -8.33 8.95
C ARG A 249 -6.91 -7.43 8.11
N LEU A 250 -6.99 -7.60 6.77
CA LEU A 250 -7.71 -6.72 5.85
C LEU A 250 -9.02 -7.34 5.31
N ARG A 251 -9.55 -8.37 5.95
CA ARG A 251 -10.69 -9.15 5.43
C ARG A 251 -11.93 -8.31 5.13
N TYR A 252 -12.28 -7.39 6.01
CA TYR A 252 -13.44 -6.50 5.88
C TYR A 252 -13.08 -5.03 5.98
N THR A 253 -11.81 -4.71 5.78
CA THR A 253 -11.27 -3.37 5.94
C THR A 253 -11.57 -2.51 4.72
N GLU A 254 -12.10 -1.33 4.93
CA GLU A 254 -12.20 -0.31 3.87
C GLU A 254 -10.86 0.37 3.66
N ILE A 255 -10.36 0.43 2.43
CA ILE A 255 -9.04 1.00 2.12
C ILE A 255 -9.23 2.34 1.42
N MET A 256 -8.65 3.40 1.97
CA MET A 256 -8.68 4.75 1.39
C MET A 256 -7.26 5.29 1.19
N HIS A 257 -6.95 5.65 -0.04
CA HIS A 257 -5.68 6.28 -0.38
C HIS A 257 -5.76 7.80 -0.18
N MET A 258 -4.87 8.31 0.68
CA MET A 258 -4.85 9.71 1.13
C MET A 258 -3.83 10.58 0.39
N GLY A 259 -3.01 9.97 -0.48
CA GLY A 259 -1.88 10.64 -1.11
C GLY A 259 -0.66 10.77 -0.20
N PRO A 260 0.32 11.61 -0.57
CA PRO A 260 1.54 11.76 0.24
C PRO A 260 1.25 12.40 1.61
N LEU A 261 1.91 11.89 2.66
CA LEU A 261 1.78 12.41 4.03
C LEU A 261 2.17 13.88 4.14
N LYS A 262 3.19 14.30 3.39
CA LYS A 262 3.64 15.71 3.35
C LYS A 262 2.53 16.69 2.96
N SER A 263 1.56 16.27 2.15
CA SER A 263 0.43 17.08 1.69
C SER A 263 -0.88 16.76 2.40
N MET A 264 -0.84 16.05 3.54
CA MET A 264 -2.03 15.68 4.29
C MET A 264 -2.84 16.92 4.73
N LYS A 265 -4.16 16.77 4.76
CA LYS A 265 -5.11 17.82 5.13
C LYS A 265 -6.12 17.27 6.13
N TYR A 266 -6.47 18.06 7.15
CA TYR A 266 -7.50 17.71 8.11
C TYR A 266 -8.83 17.41 7.43
N GLY A 267 -9.27 18.29 6.50
CA GLY A 267 -10.51 18.09 5.75
C GLY A 267 -10.56 16.80 4.93
N ALA A 268 -9.40 16.29 4.45
CA ALA A 268 -9.35 15.02 3.76
C ALA A 268 -9.63 13.83 4.70
N ILE A 269 -9.14 13.90 5.94
CA ILE A 269 -9.40 12.86 6.95
C ILE A 269 -10.88 12.86 7.33
N VAL A 270 -11.46 14.05 7.60
CA VAL A 270 -12.87 14.20 7.89
C VAL A 270 -13.73 13.66 6.74
N LYS A 271 -13.37 13.96 5.50
CA LYS A 271 -14.03 13.43 4.30
C LYS A 271 -13.94 11.91 4.22
N ALA A 272 -12.77 11.33 4.50
CA ALA A 272 -12.57 9.88 4.52
C ALA A 272 -13.48 9.21 5.56
N PHE A 273 -13.53 9.74 6.78
CA PHE A 273 -14.40 9.24 7.84
C PHE A 273 -15.88 9.36 7.50
N HIS A 274 -16.29 10.49 6.92
CA HIS A 274 -17.66 10.66 6.46
C HIS A 274 -18.01 9.66 5.33
N THR A 275 -17.10 9.43 4.39
CA THR A 275 -17.31 8.45 3.31
C THR A 275 -17.44 7.05 3.89
N TYR A 276 -16.56 6.68 4.82
CA TYR A 276 -16.63 5.41 5.53
C TYR A 276 -17.95 5.24 6.28
N SER A 277 -18.40 6.27 7.02
CA SER A 277 -19.64 6.18 7.82
C SER A 277 -20.90 5.94 6.98
N LYS A 278 -20.88 6.33 5.70
CA LYS A 278 -21.98 6.13 4.75
C LYS A 278 -21.94 4.81 4.00
N LYS A 279 -20.81 4.14 3.99
CA LYS A 279 -20.70 2.84 3.30
C LYS A 279 -21.46 1.76 4.05
N HIS A 280 -22.28 1.02 3.32
CA HIS A 280 -22.86 -0.21 3.82
C HIS A 280 -21.83 -1.33 3.75
N GLN A 281 -21.52 -1.94 4.89
CA GLN A 281 -20.60 -3.08 4.94
C GLN A 281 -21.37 -4.35 4.62
N ASN A 282 -21.06 -4.95 3.47
CA ASN A 282 -21.61 -6.25 3.07
C ASN A 282 -20.62 -7.35 3.51
N TYR A 283 -20.77 -7.85 4.72
CA TYR A 283 -19.91 -8.90 5.29
C TYR A 283 -20.06 -10.27 4.59
N GLY A 284 -20.11 -10.30 3.24
CA GLY A 284 -20.26 -11.53 2.47
C GLY A 284 -21.67 -12.13 2.49
N LYS A 285 -22.67 -11.33 2.82
CA LYS A 285 -24.09 -11.73 2.77
C LYS A 285 -24.76 -11.17 1.54
#